data_feb75a1675f582522e34f4357d25ebf8
#
_entry.id   feb75a1675f582522e34f4357d25ebf8
#
_cell.length_a   1.000
_cell.length_b   1.000
_cell.length_c   1.000
_cell.angle_alpha   90.00
_cell.angle_beta   90.00
_cell.angle_gamma   90.00
#
_symmetry.space_group_name_H-M   'P 1'
#
loop_
_entity.id
_entity.type
_entity.pdbx_description
1 polymer ?
#
loop_
_entity_poly.entity_id
_entity_poly.type
_entity_poly.pdbx_seq_one_letter_code
_entity_poly.pdbx_strand_id
1 'polypeptide(L)'
;NVFLTRTSSSTPKESERIEIANLTNADLVISLHQDRYINSKAHGVATYYYGSDSHGIHSIVGERFATLVQREICARTDLLNCRIQAKTWDLLRLIKAPIVRIELGYETNPGDVRRVADPELRETVVEALMIAIQRLYLSAENDAKTGTLKISDLRKAGLRK
;
A
#
# COMPACT_ATOMS: atom_id res chain seq x y z
N ASN A 1 -8.44 -8.22 -12.39
CA ASN A 1 -9.18 -9.01 -11.38
C ASN A 1 -8.64 -8.65 -10.00
N VAL A 2 -9.51 -8.57 -8.99
CA VAL A 2 -9.15 -8.34 -7.59
C VAL A 2 -9.59 -9.54 -6.76
N PHE A 3 -8.67 -10.09 -5.97
CA PHE A 3 -8.93 -11.16 -5.01
C PHE A 3 -8.76 -10.62 -3.60
N LEU A 4 -9.75 -10.83 -2.74
CA LEU A 4 -9.69 -10.44 -1.34
C LEU A 4 -9.36 -11.66 -0.48
N THR A 5 -8.36 -11.55 0.39
CA THR A 5 -8.00 -12.61 1.34
C THR A 5 -8.91 -12.62 2.56
N ARG A 6 -9.73 -11.59 2.75
CA ARG A 6 -10.66 -11.46 3.89
C ARG A 6 -12.05 -11.05 3.39
N THR A 7 -13.07 -11.62 4.00
CA THR A 7 -14.47 -11.22 3.83
C THR A 7 -15.05 -10.69 5.15
N SER A 8 -16.29 -10.23 5.15
CA SER A 8 -16.98 -9.80 6.36
C SER A 8 -17.15 -10.95 7.38
N SER A 9 -17.20 -12.20 6.91
CA SER A 9 -17.44 -13.41 7.72
C SER A 9 -16.18 -14.22 8.03
N SER A 10 -15.02 -13.85 7.48
CA SER A 10 -13.77 -14.60 7.67
C SER A 10 -12.61 -13.69 8.03
N THR A 11 -11.76 -14.16 8.95
CA THR A 11 -10.52 -13.48 9.34
C THR A 11 -9.38 -14.50 9.28
N PRO A 12 -8.84 -14.78 8.07
CA PRO A 12 -7.76 -15.75 7.91
C PRO A 12 -6.50 -15.33 8.68
N LYS A 13 -5.77 -16.32 9.19
CA LYS A 13 -4.44 -16.10 9.79
C LYS A 13 -3.47 -15.59 8.72
N GLU A 14 -2.35 -15.02 9.14
CA GLU A 14 -1.35 -14.51 8.20
C GLU A 14 -0.82 -15.60 7.27
N SER A 15 -0.56 -16.80 7.78
CA SER A 15 -0.14 -17.95 6.97
C SER A 15 -1.14 -18.33 5.86
N GLU A 16 -2.44 -18.30 6.19
CA GLU A 16 -3.50 -18.58 5.21
C GLU A 16 -3.58 -17.50 4.14
N ARG A 17 -3.38 -16.22 4.51
CA ARG A 17 -3.34 -15.11 3.54
C ARG A 17 -2.14 -15.22 2.60
N ILE A 18 -0.98 -15.66 3.10
CA ILE A 18 0.21 -15.93 2.29
C ILE A 18 -0.09 -17.03 1.27
N GLU A 19 -0.74 -18.12 1.72
CA GLU A 19 -1.13 -19.23 0.86
C GLU A 19 -2.11 -18.78 -0.23
N ILE A 20 -3.18 -18.09 0.13
CA ILE A 20 -4.16 -17.54 -0.82
C ILE A 20 -3.48 -16.64 -1.86
N ALA A 21 -2.62 -15.72 -1.42
CA ALA A 21 -1.91 -14.82 -2.33
C ALA A 21 -1.01 -15.57 -3.32
N ASN A 22 -0.33 -16.63 -2.86
CA ASN A 22 0.52 -17.44 -3.72
C ASN A 22 -0.27 -18.35 -4.68
N LEU A 23 -1.45 -18.85 -4.27
CA LEU A 23 -2.31 -19.69 -5.11
C LEU A 23 -3.03 -18.90 -6.20
N THR A 24 -3.34 -17.62 -5.97
CA THR A 24 -4.02 -16.76 -6.95
C THR A 24 -3.12 -16.31 -8.09
N ASN A 25 -1.81 -16.57 -8.03
CA ASN A 25 -0.82 -16.05 -8.99
C ASN A 25 -0.99 -14.55 -9.26
N ALA A 26 -1.22 -13.79 -8.19
CA ALA A 26 -1.42 -12.35 -8.30
C ALA A 26 -0.16 -11.65 -8.85
N ASP A 27 -0.36 -10.66 -9.72
CA ASP A 27 0.73 -9.83 -10.25
C ASP A 27 1.28 -8.87 -9.20
N LEU A 28 0.46 -8.53 -8.19
CA LEU A 28 0.77 -7.57 -7.14
C LEU A 28 -0.07 -7.87 -5.90
N VAL A 29 0.50 -7.69 -4.72
CA VAL A 29 -0.21 -7.85 -3.44
C VAL A 29 -0.14 -6.57 -2.62
N ILE A 30 -1.28 -6.17 -2.08
CA ILE A 30 -1.40 -5.06 -1.13
C ILE A 30 -1.99 -5.59 0.17
N SER A 31 -1.25 -5.42 1.27
CA SER A 31 -1.71 -5.76 2.62
C SER A 31 -2.02 -4.48 3.38
N LEU A 32 -3.32 -4.24 3.66
CA LEU A 32 -3.78 -3.05 4.38
C LEU A 32 -4.02 -3.37 5.85
N HIS A 33 -3.43 -2.56 6.72
CA HIS A 33 -3.49 -2.70 8.17
C HIS A 33 -3.64 -1.35 8.87
N GLN A 34 -3.98 -1.41 10.14
CA GLN A 34 -3.73 -0.37 11.13
C GLN A 34 -2.74 -0.92 12.16
N ASP A 35 -1.78 -0.11 12.57
CA ASP A 35 -0.77 -0.53 13.55
C ASP A 35 -1.26 -0.29 14.98
N ARG A 36 -0.57 -0.91 15.93
CA ARG A 36 -0.71 -0.70 17.37
C ARG A 36 0.62 -0.32 17.96
N TYR A 37 0.66 0.76 18.72
CA TYR A 37 1.86 1.14 19.43
C TYR A 37 1.54 1.55 20.86
N ILE A 38 2.46 1.26 21.80
CA ILE A 38 2.27 1.55 23.23
C ILE A 38 2.10 3.05 23.50
N ASN A 39 2.73 3.90 22.70
CA ASN A 39 2.57 5.34 22.78
C ASN A 39 1.43 5.80 21.87
N SER A 40 0.32 6.24 22.46
CA SER A 40 -0.86 6.74 21.73
C SER A 40 -0.62 8.02 20.93
N LYS A 41 0.56 8.65 21.05
CA LYS A 41 0.96 9.78 20.19
C LYS A 41 1.50 9.34 18.83
N ALA A 42 1.86 8.07 18.64
CA ALA A 42 2.22 7.54 17.33
C ALA A 42 1.03 7.66 16.37
N HIS A 43 1.26 8.21 15.17
CA HIS A 43 0.22 8.44 14.17
C HIS A 43 0.83 8.53 12.77
N GLY A 44 -0.01 8.41 11.74
CA GLY A 44 0.40 8.57 10.35
C GLY A 44 0.44 7.28 9.55
N VAL A 45 0.96 7.34 8.32
CA VAL A 45 1.02 6.22 7.38
C VAL A 45 2.45 5.79 7.10
N ALA A 46 2.70 4.48 7.13
CA ALA A 46 3.96 3.86 6.74
C ALA A 46 3.72 2.74 5.72
N THR A 47 4.64 2.58 4.76
CA THR A 47 4.59 1.48 3.80
C THR A 47 5.85 0.64 3.91
N TYR A 48 5.65 -0.68 4.03
CA TYR A 48 6.72 -1.65 4.22
C TYR A 48 6.86 -2.53 2.99
N TYR A 49 8.11 -2.88 2.67
CA TYR A 49 8.47 -3.80 1.60
C TYR A 49 9.50 -4.82 2.09
N TYR A 50 9.67 -5.92 1.35
CA TYR A 50 10.68 -6.92 1.72
C TYR A 50 12.08 -6.38 1.52
N GLY A 51 12.89 -6.44 2.56
CA GLY A 51 14.30 -6.08 2.51
C GLY A 51 14.97 -6.05 3.88
N SER A 52 16.29 -5.94 3.83
CA SER A 52 17.13 -5.76 5.01
C SER A 52 18.29 -4.83 4.66
N ASP A 53 18.32 -3.68 5.28
CA ASP A 53 19.36 -2.68 5.06
C ASP A 53 20.75 -3.21 5.49
N SER A 54 20.80 -4.06 6.52
CA SER A 54 22.05 -4.64 7.03
C SER A 54 22.66 -5.69 6.09
N HIS A 55 21.86 -6.28 5.20
CA HIS A 55 22.31 -7.35 4.28
C HIS A 55 22.27 -6.95 2.80
N GLY A 56 21.84 -5.72 2.49
CA GLY A 56 21.74 -5.24 1.11
C GLY A 56 20.75 -6.02 0.23
N ILE A 57 19.84 -6.80 0.85
CA ILE A 57 18.85 -7.62 0.15
C ILE A 57 17.50 -6.90 0.22
N HIS A 58 16.89 -6.66 -0.95
CA HIS A 58 15.55 -6.08 -1.00
C HIS A 58 14.82 -6.41 -2.30
N SER A 59 13.50 -6.32 -2.25
CA SER A 59 12.65 -6.40 -3.43
C SER A 59 12.66 -5.06 -4.18
N ILE A 60 13.32 -4.98 -5.32
CA ILE A 60 13.41 -3.77 -6.15
C ILE A 60 12.00 -3.29 -6.54
N VAL A 61 11.13 -4.19 -6.98
CA VAL A 61 9.75 -3.84 -7.36
C VAL A 61 8.93 -3.46 -6.13
N GLY A 62 9.12 -4.18 -5.02
CA GLY A 62 8.45 -3.88 -3.74
C GLY A 62 8.82 -2.49 -3.22
N GLU A 63 10.09 -2.11 -3.24
CA GLU A 63 10.56 -0.79 -2.83
C GLU A 63 10.00 0.31 -3.73
N ARG A 64 10.07 0.13 -5.07
CA ARG A 64 9.49 1.06 -6.02
C ARG A 64 8.00 1.26 -5.78
N PHE A 65 7.27 0.16 -5.59
CA PHE A 65 5.84 0.22 -5.32
C PHE A 65 5.53 0.88 -3.98
N ALA A 66 6.26 0.55 -2.92
CA ALA A 66 6.13 1.20 -1.61
C ALA A 66 6.36 2.72 -1.71
N THR A 67 7.36 3.15 -2.48
CA THR A 67 7.64 4.57 -2.74
C THR A 67 6.45 5.26 -3.43
N LEU A 68 5.90 4.65 -4.47
CA LEU A 68 4.75 5.19 -5.20
C LEU A 68 3.52 5.30 -4.29
N VAL A 69 3.19 4.24 -3.54
CA VAL A 69 2.08 4.20 -2.60
C VAL A 69 2.22 5.29 -1.54
N GLN A 70 3.37 5.35 -0.87
CA GLN A 70 3.62 6.33 0.19
C GLN A 70 3.49 7.76 -0.32
N ARG A 71 4.08 8.05 -1.49
CA ARG A 71 4.02 9.37 -2.11
C ARG A 71 2.59 9.79 -2.46
N GLU A 72 1.82 8.89 -3.08
CA GLU A 72 0.47 9.21 -3.54
C GLU A 72 -0.51 9.38 -2.38
N ILE A 73 -0.39 8.58 -1.31
CA ILE A 73 -1.20 8.76 -0.11
C ILE A 73 -0.87 10.10 0.58
N CYS A 74 0.41 10.36 0.84
CA CYS A 74 0.82 11.59 1.54
C CYS A 74 0.59 12.87 0.74
N ALA A 75 0.53 12.78 -0.61
CA ALA A 75 0.23 13.95 -1.45
C ALA A 75 -1.25 14.31 -1.50
N ARG A 76 -2.14 13.40 -1.11
CA ARG A 76 -3.61 13.55 -1.18
C ARG A 76 -4.29 13.59 0.18
N THR A 77 -3.58 13.26 1.25
CA THR A 77 -4.12 13.20 2.61
C THR A 77 -3.27 14.04 3.56
N ASP A 78 -3.83 14.35 4.71
CA ASP A 78 -3.13 15.02 5.82
C ASP A 78 -2.43 14.02 6.78
N LEU A 79 -2.33 12.74 6.40
CA LEU A 79 -1.65 11.73 7.21
C LEU A 79 -0.16 12.02 7.29
N LEU A 80 0.40 11.93 8.50
CA LEU A 80 1.84 12.10 8.70
C LEU A 80 2.61 11.04 7.91
N ASN A 81 3.62 11.47 7.15
CA ASN A 81 4.47 10.59 6.38
C ASN A 81 5.50 9.89 7.28
N CYS A 82 5.25 8.64 7.65
CA CYS A 82 6.16 7.78 8.40
C CYS A 82 7.17 7.04 7.50
N ARG A 83 7.24 7.39 6.20
CA ARG A 83 8.17 6.89 5.19
C ARG A 83 7.95 5.42 4.81
N ILE A 84 8.76 4.95 3.86
CA ILE A 84 8.89 3.54 3.51
C ILE A 84 9.98 2.89 4.37
N GLN A 85 9.85 1.59 4.66
CA GLN A 85 10.81 0.85 5.45
C GLN A 85 10.96 -0.58 4.93
N ALA A 86 12.20 -1.06 4.87
CA ALA A 86 12.51 -2.46 4.61
C ALA A 86 12.22 -3.32 5.85
N LYS A 87 11.56 -4.47 5.66
CA LYS A 87 11.31 -5.45 6.72
C LYS A 87 11.43 -6.88 6.19
N THR A 88 11.84 -7.79 7.05
CA THR A 88 11.99 -9.22 6.74
C THR A 88 10.81 -10.07 7.25
N TRP A 89 9.65 -9.45 7.48
CA TRP A 89 8.46 -10.15 7.99
C TRP A 89 8.02 -11.26 7.03
N ASP A 90 7.48 -12.34 7.57
CA ASP A 90 7.08 -13.52 6.80
C ASP A 90 6.08 -13.19 5.70
N LEU A 91 5.12 -12.32 5.96
CA LEU A 91 4.18 -11.84 4.94
C LEU A 91 4.90 -11.26 3.71
N LEU A 92 5.93 -10.44 3.94
CA LEU A 92 6.67 -9.78 2.86
C LEU A 92 7.65 -10.73 2.16
N ARG A 93 8.19 -11.71 2.91
CA ARG A 93 9.21 -12.64 2.44
C ARG A 93 8.65 -13.83 1.68
N LEU A 94 7.50 -14.37 2.12
CA LEU A 94 6.96 -15.64 1.62
C LEU A 94 5.95 -15.47 0.48
N ILE A 95 5.45 -14.26 0.25
CA ILE A 95 4.62 -13.97 -0.93
C ILE A 95 5.54 -13.80 -2.14
N LYS A 96 5.25 -14.56 -3.20
CA LYS A 96 6.07 -14.61 -4.42
C LYS A 96 5.91 -13.37 -5.30
N ALA A 97 4.71 -12.78 -5.32
CA ALA A 97 4.43 -11.55 -6.05
C ALA A 97 5.06 -10.34 -5.35
N PRO A 98 5.35 -9.25 -6.08
CA PRO A 98 5.68 -7.98 -5.43
C PRO A 98 4.60 -7.59 -4.44
N ILE A 99 4.99 -7.31 -3.19
CA ILE A 99 4.07 -7.00 -2.10
C ILE A 99 4.51 -5.75 -1.35
N VAL A 100 3.51 -4.99 -0.90
CA VAL A 100 3.68 -3.95 0.12
C VAL A 100 2.69 -4.16 1.24
N ARG A 101 3.10 -3.85 2.47
CA ARG A 101 2.23 -3.72 3.62
C ARG A 101 2.10 -2.23 3.97
N ILE A 102 0.88 -1.76 4.09
CA ILE A 102 0.54 -0.38 4.39
C ILE A 102 -0.10 -0.36 5.78
N GLU A 103 0.53 0.36 6.70
CA GLU A 103 -0.05 0.68 8.01
C GLU A 103 -0.72 2.06 7.88
N LEU A 104 -2.04 2.05 7.76
CA LEU A 104 -2.84 3.26 7.58
C LEU A 104 -3.32 3.76 8.95
N GLY A 105 -2.44 4.44 9.67
CA GLY A 105 -2.70 4.95 11.00
C GLY A 105 -2.55 3.91 12.11
N TYR A 106 -2.77 4.38 13.35
CA TYR A 106 -2.61 3.61 14.57
C TYR A 106 -3.95 3.48 15.29
N GLU A 107 -4.37 2.24 15.61
CA GLU A 107 -5.58 1.95 16.41
C GLU A 107 -5.50 2.56 17.81
N THR A 108 -4.29 2.79 18.33
CA THR A 108 -4.03 3.40 19.61
C THR A 108 -4.07 4.94 19.60
N ASN A 109 -4.15 5.55 18.41
CA ASN A 109 -4.26 7.01 18.26
C ASN A 109 -5.71 7.42 17.91
N PRO A 110 -6.41 8.16 18.78
CA PRO A 110 -7.78 8.56 18.51
C PRO A 110 -7.96 9.46 17.28
N GLY A 111 -6.92 10.18 16.87
CA GLY A 111 -6.90 10.98 15.65
C GLY A 111 -6.93 10.11 14.41
N ASP A 112 -6.05 9.12 14.34
CA ASP A 112 -5.99 8.18 13.22
C ASP A 112 -7.24 7.30 13.13
N VAL A 113 -7.78 6.84 14.27
CA VAL A 113 -9.04 6.08 14.29
C VAL A 113 -10.17 6.88 13.64
N ARG A 114 -10.30 8.18 13.97
CA ARG A 114 -11.33 9.03 13.35
C ARG A 114 -11.08 9.23 11.86
N ARG A 115 -9.82 9.49 11.46
CA ARG A 115 -9.46 9.68 10.05
C ARG A 115 -9.75 8.44 9.21
N VAL A 116 -9.32 7.28 9.67
CA VAL A 116 -9.53 6.02 8.92
C VAL A 116 -11.02 5.61 8.90
N ALA A 117 -11.80 6.04 9.87
CA ALA A 117 -13.26 5.85 9.87
C ALA A 117 -13.97 6.76 8.83
N ASP A 118 -13.35 7.86 8.41
CA ASP A 118 -13.92 8.80 7.45
C ASP A 118 -14.00 8.18 6.05
N PRO A 119 -15.19 8.10 5.43
CA PRO A 119 -15.36 7.59 4.07
C PRO A 119 -14.58 8.39 3.03
N GLU A 120 -14.48 9.72 3.15
CA GLU A 120 -13.79 10.58 2.21
C GLU A 120 -12.28 10.30 2.21
N LEU A 121 -11.67 10.12 3.38
CA LEU A 121 -10.27 9.71 3.46
C LEU A 121 -10.07 8.33 2.79
N ARG A 122 -10.97 7.37 3.04
CA ARG A 122 -10.84 6.04 2.44
C ARG A 122 -10.92 6.07 0.92
N GLU A 123 -11.83 6.85 0.35
CA GLU A 123 -11.91 7.05 -1.11
C GLU A 123 -10.64 7.68 -1.66
N THR A 124 -10.11 8.70 -0.99
CA THR A 124 -8.84 9.33 -1.36
C THR A 124 -7.66 8.35 -1.32
N VAL A 125 -7.60 7.49 -0.30
CA VAL A 125 -6.58 6.44 -0.20
C VAL A 125 -6.74 5.42 -1.33
N VAL A 126 -7.96 4.99 -1.65
CA VAL A 126 -8.22 4.08 -2.78
C VAL A 126 -7.76 4.71 -4.09
N GLU A 127 -8.06 5.98 -4.34
CA GLU A 127 -7.56 6.70 -5.51
C GLU A 127 -6.03 6.73 -5.55
N ALA A 128 -5.39 7.04 -4.43
CA ALA A 128 -3.93 7.05 -4.31
C ALA A 128 -3.32 5.69 -4.66
N LEU A 129 -3.91 4.59 -4.16
CA LEU A 129 -3.46 3.23 -4.45
C LEU A 129 -3.64 2.87 -5.93
N MET A 130 -4.78 3.20 -6.52
CA MET A 130 -5.03 2.95 -7.95
C MET A 130 -4.02 3.68 -8.82
N ILE A 131 -3.70 4.93 -8.50
CA ILE A 131 -2.70 5.71 -9.23
C ILE A 131 -1.29 5.15 -9.01
N ALA A 132 -0.94 4.73 -7.79
CA ALA A 132 0.33 4.10 -7.51
C ALA A 132 0.53 2.80 -8.32
N ILE A 133 -0.52 1.97 -8.42
CA ILE A 133 -0.51 0.77 -9.26
C ILE A 133 -0.29 1.14 -10.74
N GLN A 134 -1.03 2.11 -11.25
CA GLN A 134 -0.87 2.54 -12.65
C GLN A 134 0.53 3.08 -12.94
N ARG A 135 1.09 3.89 -12.03
CA ARG A 135 2.46 4.42 -12.17
C ARG A 135 3.53 3.32 -12.16
N LEU A 136 3.29 2.20 -11.47
CA LEU A 136 4.22 1.07 -11.47
C LEU A 136 4.44 0.51 -12.88
N TYR A 137 3.40 0.56 -13.72
CA TYR A 137 3.39 0.04 -15.09
C TYR A 137 3.52 1.13 -16.18
N LEU A 138 3.53 2.41 -15.80
CA LEU A 138 3.78 3.49 -16.75
C LEU A 138 5.28 3.65 -17.05
N SER A 139 5.59 4.03 -18.30
CA SER A 139 6.92 4.51 -18.64
C SER A 139 7.19 5.88 -18.00
N ALA A 140 8.47 6.19 -17.74
CA ALA A 140 8.86 7.44 -17.07
C ALA A 140 8.40 8.70 -17.82
N GLU A 141 8.30 8.64 -19.14
CA GLU A 141 7.85 9.74 -20.01
C GLU A 141 6.37 10.10 -19.85
N ASN A 142 5.55 9.14 -19.34
CA ASN A 142 4.14 9.34 -19.07
C ASN A 142 3.87 9.61 -17.58
N ASP A 143 4.90 9.71 -16.76
CA ASP A 143 4.75 9.93 -15.33
C ASP A 143 4.58 11.42 -15.02
N ALA A 144 3.41 11.79 -14.49
CA ALA A 144 3.11 13.15 -14.10
C ALA A 144 3.58 13.44 -12.67
N LYS A 145 3.56 14.72 -12.28
CA LYS A 145 3.90 15.14 -10.92
C LYS A 145 3.04 14.41 -9.87
N THR A 146 3.67 14.01 -8.76
CA THR A 146 2.98 13.34 -7.64
C THR A 146 1.78 14.15 -7.17
N GLY A 147 0.67 13.49 -6.91
CA GLY A 147 -0.57 14.09 -6.42
C GLY A 147 -1.43 14.77 -7.50
N THR A 148 -0.98 14.84 -8.75
CA THR A 148 -1.69 15.57 -9.83
C THR A 148 -2.48 14.68 -10.79
N LEU A 149 -2.14 13.39 -10.91
CA LEU A 149 -2.89 12.44 -11.72
C LEU A 149 -4.25 12.14 -11.11
N LYS A 150 -5.27 12.11 -11.97
CA LYS A 150 -6.63 11.68 -11.62
C LYS A 150 -6.97 10.39 -12.38
N ILE A 151 -7.86 9.59 -11.83
CA ILE A 151 -8.35 8.37 -12.50
C ILE A 151 -8.95 8.69 -13.87
N SER A 152 -9.60 9.84 -14.02
CA SER A 152 -10.12 10.31 -15.30
C SER A 152 -9.06 10.48 -16.38
N ASP A 153 -7.85 10.87 -16.01
CA ASP A 153 -6.74 11.08 -16.94
C ASP A 153 -6.19 9.72 -17.42
N LEU A 154 -6.10 8.76 -16.52
CA LEU A 154 -5.71 7.38 -16.83
C LEU A 154 -6.69 6.71 -17.79
N ARG A 155 -8.00 6.91 -17.59
CA ARG A 155 -9.05 6.39 -18.49
C ARG A 155 -8.94 6.99 -19.90
N LYS A 156 -8.67 8.30 -20.00
CA LYS A 156 -8.46 8.98 -21.29
C LYS A 156 -7.23 8.46 -22.02
N ALA A 157 -6.14 8.19 -21.30
CA ALA A 157 -4.91 7.62 -21.87
C ALA A 157 -5.13 6.19 -22.41
N GLY A 158 -5.93 5.37 -21.71
CA GLY A 158 -6.28 4.01 -22.13
C GLY A 158 -7.20 3.93 -23.35
N LEU A 159 -7.96 4.99 -23.65
CA LEU A 159 -8.86 5.07 -24.79
C LEU A 159 -8.18 5.53 -26.09
N ARG A 160 -6.89 5.86 -26.05
CA ARG A 160 -6.09 6.29 -27.21
C ARG A 160 -5.29 5.16 -27.87
N LYS A 161 -5.71 3.92 -27.69
CA LYS A 161 -5.13 2.77 -28.41
C LYS A 161 -5.96 2.45 -29.65
#